data_872a3b7e240f92fad1b7bbf7fbd89269
#
_entry.id   872a3b7e240f92fad1b7bbf7fbd89269
#
_cell.length_a   1.000
_cell.length_b   1.000
_cell.length_c   1.000
_cell.angle_alpha   90.00
_cell.angle_beta   90.00
_cell.angle_gamma   90.00
#
_symmetry.space_group_name_H-M   'P 1'
#
loop_
_entity.id
_entity.type
_entity.pdbx_description
1 polymer ?
#
loop_
_entity_poly.entity_id
_entity_poly.type
_entity_poly.pdbx_seq_one_letter_code
_entity_poly.pdbx_strand_id
1 'polypeptide(L)'
;MKGLVIKNTGSWYSVKTDTGKVVECKIKGNFRLKGIRSTNPVAVGDNVEIALNSEGTAFITHIEERRNYIIRKSQNLSKQSHILAANVDQAFLIVTVNYPQTSTTFIDRFLASAEAYSVPVVLVFNKCDILSDDERHYQQSMIHLYETIGYECREVSATTGEGVDGLHALLKGKITLLSGNSGVGKSTLINQILPEANLRTAEISDAHNTGMHTTTFSEMLELPEGGYIIDTPGIKGFGTFNMEPEELTSYFPEIFHFSKGCKFSNCTHTHEPGCAVLKAIDDHFIAQSRYQSYLNMLEDKDENKYREAY
;
A
#
# COMPACT_ATOMS: atom_id res chain seq x y z
N MET A 1 10.99 -22.86 -16.96
CA MET A 1 10.75 -21.54 -17.54
C MET A 1 10.58 -20.56 -16.40
N LYS A 2 11.12 -19.35 -16.53
CA LYS A 2 10.90 -18.25 -15.56
C LYS A 2 9.73 -17.37 -15.98
N GLY A 3 9.11 -16.71 -15.01
CA GLY A 3 8.03 -15.77 -15.28
C GLY A 3 7.58 -15.01 -14.04
N LEU A 4 6.75 -13.98 -14.27
CA LEU A 4 6.16 -13.10 -13.27
C LEU A 4 4.70 -13.51 -13.03
N VAL A 5 4.31 -13.67 -11.76
CA VAL A 5 2.92 -13.93 -11.39
C VAL A 5 2.13 -12.64 -11.52
N ILE A 6 1.21 -12.58 -12.48
CA ILE A 6 0.40 -11.39 -12.77
C ILE A 6 -1.04 -11.48 -12.24
N LYS A 7 -1.52 -12.68 -11.91
CA LYS A 7 -2.85 -12.90 -11.36
C LYS A 7 -2.88 -14.11 -10.42
N ASN A 8 -3.67 -14.00 -9.35
CA ASN A 8 -3.86 -15.04 -8.38
C ASN A 8 -5.37 -15.18 -8.09
N THR A 9 -5.94 -16.36 -8.34
CA THR A 9 -7.35 -16.67 -8.07
C THR A 9 -7.53 -17.66 -6.90
N GLY A 10 -6.48 -17.83 -6.08
CA GLY A 10 -6.42 -18.77 -4.95
C GLY A 10 -6.02 -20.18 -5.35
N SER A 11 -6.56 -20.72 -6.43
CA SER A 11 -6.25 -22.07 -6.92
C SER A 11 -5.40 -22.09 -8.19
N TRP A 12 -5.41 -20.99 -8.95
CA TRP A 12 -4.69 -20.82 -10.19
C TRP A 12 -3.92 -19.50 -10.20
N TYR A 13 -2.81 -19.52 -10.91
CA TYR A 13 -1.90 -18.39 -11.08
C TYR A 13 -1.64 -18.18 -12.56
N SER A 14 -1.90 -16.97 -13.06
CA SER A 14 -1.46 -16.58 -14.39
C SER A 14 -0.02 -16.07 -14.30
N VAL A 15 0.88 -16.74 -14.98
CA VAL A 15 2.32 -16.43 -15.02
C VAL A 15 2.69 -15.92 -16.39
N LYS A 16 3.19 -14.69 -16.48
CA LYS A 16 3.76 -14.13 -17.71
C LYS A 16 5.22 -14.54 -17.81
N THR A 17 5.54 -15.35 -18.81
CA THR A 17 6.90 -15.86 -19.07
C THR A 17 7.80 -14.79 -19.68
N ASP A 18 9.13 -14.99 -19.64
CA ASP A 18 10.13 -14.13 -20.28
C ASP A 18 9.89 -13.96 -21.80
N THR A 19 9.15 -14.88 -22.43
CA THR A 19 8.74 -14.78 -23.83
C THR A 19 7.46 -13.98 -24.07
N GLY A 20 6.87 -13.41 -23.00
CA GLY A 20 5.62 -12.65 -23.05
C GLY A 20 4.35 -13.52 -23.07
N LYS A 21 4.47 -14.85 -23.07
CA LYS A 21 3.32 -15.75 -23.04
C LYS A 21 2.76 -15.87 -21.62
N VAL A 22 1.44 -15.77 -21.48
CA VAL A 22 0.74 -16.04 -20.22
C VAL A 22 0.40 -17.52 -20.12
N VAL A 23 0.74 -18.15 -18.99
CA VAL A 23 0.54 -19.58 -18.72
C VAL A 23 -0.20 -19.72 -17.41
N GLU A 24 -1.30 -20.49 -17.42
CA GLU A 24 -2.05 -20.84 -16.23
C GLU A 24 -1.35 -21.96 -15.44
N CYS A 25 -1.03 -21.69 -14.20
CA CYS A 25 -0.24 -22.55 -13.34
C CYS A 25 -0.96 -22.94 -12.06
N LYS A 26 -0.63 -24.10 -11.53
CA LYS A 26 -0.98 -24.54 -10.16
C LYS A 26 0.26 -24.58 -9.28
N ILE A 27 0.06 -24.66 -7.95
CA ILE A 27 1.14 -24.97 -7.03
C ILE A 27 1.19 -26.48 -6.80
N LYS A 28 2.39 -27.04 -6.75
CA LYS A 28 2.60 -28.44 -6.38
C LYS A 28 2.40 -28.61 -4.87
N GLY A 29 1.60 -29.58 -4.43
CA GLY A 29 0.97 -29.73 -3.09
C GLY A 29 1.84 -29.64 -1.82
N ASN A 30 3.17 -29.52 -1.91
CA ASN A 30 4.08 -29.41 -0.76
C ASN A 30 4.88 -28.09 -0.72
N PHE A 31 4.39 -27.05 -1.37
CA PHE A 31 5.08 -25.77 -1.43
C PHE A 31 4.92 -25.02 -0.08
N ARG A 32 5.97 -25.07 0.77
CA ARG A 32 6.03 -24.33 2.04
C ARG A 32 7.19 -23.34 1.96
N LEU A 33 6.88 -22.06 2.05
CA LEU A 33 7.90 -21.04 2.28
C LEU A 33 8.41 -21.15 3.72
N LYS A 34 9.74 -21.30 3.90
CA LYS A 34 10.36 -21.29 5.22
C LYS A 34 10.04 -19.95 5.92
N GLY A 35 9.39 -20.02 7.07
CA GLY A 35 9.15 -18.87 7.94
C GLY A 35 7.80 -18.14 7.75
N ILE A 36 7.06 -18.36 6.69
CA ILE A 36 5.75 -17.71 6.46
C ILE A 36 4.64 -18.76 6.55
N ARG A 37 3.80 -18.65 7.57
CA ARG A 37 2.54 -19.44 7.68
C ARG A 37 1.45 -18.77 6.86
N SER A 38 1.51 -18.88 5.53
CA SER A 38 0.48 -18.38 4.62
C SER A 38 -0.30 -19.54 4.03
N THR A 39 -1.62 -19.35 3.88
CA THR A 39 -2.49 -20.29 3.15
C THR A 39 -2.20 -20.27 1.66
N ASN A 40 -1.66 -19.16 1.15
CA ASN A 40 -1.31 -18.96 -0.24
C ASN A 40 0.13 -18.44 -0.34
N PRO A 41 1.11 -19.31 -0.64
CA PRO A 41 2.52 -18.94 -0.61
C PRO A 41 2.93 -18.06 -1.81
N VAL A 42 2.16 -18.04 -2.91
CA VAL A 42 2.45 -17.28 -4.13
C VAL A 42 1.57 -16.05 -4.20
N ALA A 43 2.17 -14.91 -4.48
CA ALA A 43 1.49 -13.62 -4.63
C ALA A 43 1.73 -13.02 -6.02
N VAL A 44 0.92 -12.05 -6.40
CA VAL A 44 1.20 -11.23 -7.60
C VAL A 44 2.51 -10.47 -7.39
N GLY A 45 3.31 -10.36 -8.45
CA GLY A 45 4.66 -9.78 -8.39
C GLY A 45 5.77 -10.79 -8.03
N ASP A 46 5.44 -12.04 -7.70
CA ASP A 46 6.48 -13.06 -7.52
C ASP A 46 7.14 -13.46 -8.85
N ASN A 47 8.48 -13.51 -8.83
CA ASN A 47 9.24 -14.18 -9.86
C ASN A 47 9.29 -15.67 -9.56
N VAL A 48 8.88 -16.49 -10.53
CA VAL A 48 8.71 -17.93 -10.32
C VAL A 48 9.34 -18.75 -11.43
N GLU A 49 9.70 -20.01 -11.08
CA GLU A 49 10.00 -21.03 -12.07
C GLU A 49 8.78 -21.93 -12.25
N ILE A 50 8.46 -22.22 -13.51
CA ILE A 50 7.36 -23.11 -13.89
C ILE A 50 7.85 -24.30 -14.70
N ALA A 51 7.21 -25.44 -14.51
CA ALA A 51 7.44 -26.67 -15.27
C ALA A 51 6.10 -27.26 -15.74
N LEU A 52 6.11 -27.85 -16.94
CA LEU A 52 4.98 -28.63 -17.45
C LEU A 52 5.09 -30.08 -16.95
N ASN A 53 3.96 -30.66 -16.55
CA ASN A 53 3.90 -32.11 -16.32
C ASN A 53 3.71 -32.85 -17.64
N SER A 54 3.67 -34.19 -17.59
CA SER A 54 3.44 -35.06 -18.75
C SER A 54 2.09 -34.85 -19.44
N GLU A 55 1.12 -34.26 -18.75
CA GLU A 55 -0.23 -33.97 -19.22
C GLU A 55 -0.38 -32.53 -19.76
N GLY A 56 0.70 -31.73 -19.77
CA GLY A 56 0.71 -30.35 -20.24
C GLY A 56 0.22 -29.32 -19.23
N THR A 57 -0.08 -29.72 -17.98
CA THR A 57 -0.42 -28.77 -16.91
C THR A 57 0.84 -28.10 -16.38
N ALA A 58 0.80 -26.75 -16.25
CA ALA A 58 1.92 -26.00 -15.69
C ALA A 58 1.86 -25.95 -14.15
N PHE A 59 3.02 -26.07 -13.53
CA PHE A 59 3.18 -25.98 -12.08
C PHE A 59 4.28 -25.00 -11.71
N ILE A 60 4.02 -24.17 -10.72
CA ILE A 60 5.05 -23.38 -10.05
C ILE A 60 5.90 -24.33 -9.19
N THR A 61 7.19 -24.36 -9.47
CA THR A 61 8.18 -25.25 -8.84
C THR A 61 9.08 -24.51 -7.86
N HIS A 62 9.28 -23.21 -8.07
CA HIS A 62 10.12 -22.36 -7.23
C HIS A 62 9.63 -20.93 -7.24
N ILE A 63 9.79 -20.23 -6.10
CA ILE A 63 9.59 -18.78 -5.97
C ILE A 63 10.97 -18.19 -5.69
N GLU A 64 11.39 -17.22 -6.49
CA GLU A 64 12.64 -16.49 -6.25
C GLU A 64 12.57 -15.65 -4.98
N GLU A 65 13.72 -15.25 -4.45
CA GLU A 65 13.80 -14.42 -3.26
C GLU A 65 13.11 -13.07 -3.50
N ARG A 66 12.23 -12.67 -2.58
CA ARG A 66 11.50 -11.41 -2.65
C ARG A 66 12.35 -10.27 -2.12
N ARG A 67 12.39 -9.14 -2.82
CA ARG A 67 12.95 -7.89 -2.28
C ARG A 67 12.13 -7.34 -1.12
N ASN A 68 10.82 -7.35 -1.31
CA ASN A 68 9.81 -6.94 -0.36
C ASN A 68 8.49 -7.68 -0.63
N TYR A 69 7.56 -7.54 0.28
CA TYR A 69 6.21 -8.07 0.11
C TYR A 69 5.25 -7.35 1.06
N ILE A 70 3.98 -7.34 0.72
CA ILE A 70 2.93 -6.69 1.48
C ILE A 70 1.98 -7.75 2.00
N ILE A 71 1.70 -7.70 3.32
CA ILE A 71 0.86 -8.67 4.01
C ILE A 71 -0.46 -8.04 4.43
N ARG A 72 -1.52 -8.83 4.39
CA ARG A 72 -2.78 -8.56 5.07
C ARG A 72 -3.05 -9.65 6.10
N LYS A 73 -3.45 -9.26 7.32
CA LYS A 73 -3.91 -10.22 8.33
C LYS A 73 -5.28 -10.79 7.92
N SER A 74 -5.45 -12.09 8.06
CA SER A 74 -6.77 -12.72 7.87
C SER A 74 -7.70 -12.33 9.03
N GLN A 75 -8.92 -11.91 8.71
CA GLN A 75 -9.90 -11.48 9.72
C GLN A 75 -10.41 -12.63 10.60
N ASN A 76 -10.33 -13.88 10.15
CA ASN A 76 -10.99 -15.01 10.77
C ASN A 76 -10.07 -16.09 11.36
N LEU A 77 -8.77 -16.03 11.17
CA LEU A 77 -7.84 -17.04 11.65
C LEU A 77 -6.62 -16.35 12.24
N SER A 78 -6.52 -16.35 13.53
CA SER A 78 -5.58 -15.62 14.38
C SER A 78 -4.08 -15.81 14.12
N LYS A 79 -3.66 -16.53 13.08
CA LYS A 79 -2.24 -16.83 12.78
C LYS A 79 -1.90 -16.91 11.29
N GLN A 80 -2.80 -16.57 10.37
CA GLN A 80 -2.52 -16.68 8.95
C GLN A 80 -2.50 -15.30 8.31
N SER A 81 -1.38 -14.97 7.69
CA SER A 81 -1.20 -13.76 6.88
C SER A 81 -1.36 -14.09 5.40
N HIS A 82 -1.96 -13.19 4.64
CA HIS A 82 -2.01 -13.27 3.20
C HIS A 82 -1.04 -12.27 2.59
N ILE A 83 -0.12 -12.75 1.78
CA ILE A 83 0.73 -11.88 0.98
C ILE A 83 -0.13 -11.36 -0.17
N LEU A 84 -0.26 -10.05 -0.25
CA LEU A 84 -1.08 -9.36 -1.24
C LEU A 84 -0.32 -9.12 -2.53
N ALA A 85 0.93 -8.69 -2.40
CA ALA A 85 1.84 -8.41 -3.50
C ALA A 85 3.28 -8.61 -3.04
N ALA A 86 4.17 -8.90 -3.99
CA ALA A 86 5.61 -9.04 -3.79
C ALA A 86 6.38 -8.22 -4.82
N ASN A 87 7.64 -7.91 -4.51
CA ASN A 87 8.56 -7.20 -5.39
C ASN A 87 8.02 -5.85 -5.91
N VAL A 88 7.28 -5.13 -5.05
CA VAL A 88 6.69 -3.83 -5.35
C VAL A 88 7.80 -2.77 -5.37
N ASP A 89 7.87 -1.97 -6.44
CA ASP A 89 8.86 -0.90 -6.57
C ASP A 89 8.45 0.36 -5.82
N GLN A 90 7.15 0.64 -5.78
CA GLN A 90 6.57 1.79 -5.08
C GLN A 90 5.08 1.58 -4.80
N ALA A 91 4.53 2.35 -3.89
CA ALA A 91 3.10 2.44 -3.65
C ALA A 91 2.60 3.87 -3.91
N PHE A 92 1.47 4.00 -4.60
CA PHE A 92 0.73 5.24 -4.69
C PHE A 92 -0.40 5.20 -3.67
N LEU A 93 -0.33 6.07 -2.68
CA LEU A 93 -1.45 6.30 -1.77
C LEU A 93 -2.30 7.44 -2.29
N ILE A 94 -3.49 7.10 -2.80
CA ILE A 94 -4.43 8.09 -3.29
C ILE A 94 -5.19 8.66 -2.09
N VAL A 95 -5.05 9.95 -1.90
CA VAL A 95 -5.66 10.71 -0.80
C VAL A 95 -6.53 11.84 -1.34
N THR A 96 -7.53 12.23 -0.57
CA THR A 96 -8.42 13.36 -0.88
C THR A 96 -8.62 14.19 0.38
N VAL A 97 -8.60 15.50 0.22
CA VAL A 97 -8.88 16.44 1.33
C VAL A 97 -10.34 16.36 1.74
N ASN A 98 -11.22 16.19 0.74
CA ASN A 98 -12.65 16.05 0.94
C ASN A 98 -13.27 15.08 -0.10
N TYR A 99 -14.49 14.62 0.14
CA TYR A 99 -15.30 13.82 -0.80
C TYR A 99 -14.70 12.49 -1.29
N PRO A 100 -14.33 11.54 -0.37
CA PRO A 100 -14.33 11.58 1.09
C PRO A 100 -13.02 12.15 1.66
N GLN A 101 -13.05 12.60 2.89
CA GLN A 101 -11.83 13.02 3.59
C GLN A 101 -10.94 11.83 3.92
N THR A 102 -9.65 11.94 3.64
CA THR A 102 -8.62 11.00 4.09
C THR A 102 -7.96 11.59 5.34
N SER A 103 -8.06 10.90 6.47
CA SER A 103 -7.46 11.36 7.73
C SER A 103 -5.93 11.26 7.69
N THR A 104 -5.24 12.19 8.36
CA THR A 104 -3.78 12.12 8.53
C THR A 104 -3.35 10.84 9.23
N THR A 105 -4.11 10.37 10.23
CA THR A 105 -3.86 9.10 10.90
C THR A 105 -3.84 7.91 9.93
N PHE A 106 -4.74 7.89 8.94
CA PHE A 106 -4.73 6.83 7.92
C PHE A 106 -3.48 6.93 7.03
N ILE A 107 -3.12 8.15 6.58
CA ILE A 107 -1.91 8.38 5.78
C ILE A 107 -0.68 7.92 6.56
N ASP A 108 -0.54 8.36 7.81
CA ASP A 108 0.62 8.08 8.64
C ASP A 108 0.79 6.59 8.94
N ARG A 109 -0.31 5.88 9.18
CA ARG A 109 -0.30 4.42 9.34
C ARG A 109 0.13 3.71 8.07
N PHE A 110 -0.35 4.17 6.93
CA PHE A 110 0.07 3.62 5.65
C PHE A 110 1.56 3.83 5.43
N LEU A 111 2.07 5.04 5.67
CA LEU A 111 3.47 5.38 5.52
C LEU A 111 4.36 4.53 6.44
N ALA A 112 4.01 4.42 7.73
CA ALA A 112 4.76 3.59 8.68
C ALA A 112 4.77 2.11 8.26
N SER A 113 3.66 1.60 7.73
CA SER A 113 3.61 0.23 7.21
C SER A 113 4.47 0.04 5.97
N ALA A 114 4.48 1.03 5.07
CA ALA A 114 5.31 0.99 3.87
C ALA A 114 6.82 1.04 4.21
N GLU A 115 7.21 1.85 5.19
CA GLU A 115 8.58 1.88 5.73
C GLU A 115 8.98 0.51 6.28
N ALA A 116 8.11 -0.14 7.07
CA ALA A 116 8.37 -1.48 7.62
C ALA A 116 8.59 -2.54 6.53
N TYR A 117 7.98 -2.38 5.36
CA TYR A 117 8.15 -3.27 4.21
C TYR A 117 9.17 -2.78 3.18
N SER A 118 9.84 -1.65 3.44
CA SER A 118 10.80 -1.02 2.51
C SER A 118 10.18 -0.74 1.13
N VAL A 119 8.95 -0.21 1.12
CA VAL A 119 8.23 0.18 -0.09
C VAL A 119 8.14 1.71 -0.16
N PRO A 120 8.81 2.37 -1.11
CA PRO A 120 8.69 3.81 -1.32
C PRO A 120 7.24 4.22 -1.60
N VAL A 121 6.79 5.34 -1.03
CA VAL A 121 5.43 5.85 -1.21
C VAL A 121 5.43 7.19 -1.91
N VAL A 122 4.52 7.33 -2.88
CA VAL A 122 4.11 8.61 -3.47
C VAL A 122 2.70 8.92 -2.96
N LEU A 123 2.51 10.06 -2.34
CA LEU A 123 1.19 10.57 -1.95
C LEU A 123 0.56 11.28 -3.14
N VAL A 124 -0.57 10.76 -3.62
CA VAL A 124 -1.29 11.31 -4.78
C VAL A 124 -2.57 11.98 -4.29
N PHE A 125 -2.54 13.31 -4.21
CA PHE A 125 -3.69 14.13 -3.83
C PHE A 125 -4.63 14.28 -5.02
N ASN A 126 -5.72 13.53 -5.00
CA ASN A 126 -6.71 13.52 -6.07
C ASN A 126 -7.88 14.46 -5.82
N LYS A 127 -8.64 14.77 -6.87
CA LYS A 127 -9.81 15.65 -6.88
C LYS A 127 -9.45 17.13 -6.62
N CYS A 128 -8.27 17.58 -7.08
CA CYS A 128 -7.85 18.96 -6.90
C CYS A 128 -8.75 19.95 -7.65
N ASP A 129 -9.53 19.47 -8.63
CA ASP A 129 -10.47 20.26 -9.45
C ASP A 129 -11.71 20.78 -8.68
N ILE A 130 -12.08 20.10 -7.58
CA ILE A 130 -13.31 20.43 -6.83
C ILE A 130 -13.05 21.10 -5.48
N LEU A 131 -11.80 21.43 -5.14
CA LEU A 131 -11.44 22.03 -3.87
C LEU A 131 -11.77 23.51 -3.83
N SER A 132 -12.37 23.96 -2.72
CA SER A 132 -12.45 25.37 -2.36
C SER A 132 -11.07 25.96 -2.06
N ASP A 133 -10.96 27.28 -1.95
CA ASP A 133 -9.69 27.95 -1.64
C ASP A 133 -9.13 27.51 -0.26
N ASP A 134 -9.98 27.36 0.74
CA ASP A 134 -9.58 26.89 2.08
C ASP A 134 -9.09 25.43 2.06
N GLU A 135 -9.78 24.55 1.33
CA GLU A 135 -9.39 23.16 1.15
C GLU A 135 -8.08 23.04 0.38
N ARG A 136 -7.86 23.91 -0.62
CA ARG A 136 -6.61 23.98 -1.36
C ARG A 136 -5.44 24.42 -0.46
N HIS A 137 -5.64 25.44 0.39
CA HIS A 137 -4.63 25.84 1.38
C HIS A 137 -4.30 24.72 2.35
N TYR A 138 -5.31 23.98 2.81
CA TYR A 138 -5.11 22.83 3.67
C TYR A 138 -4.34 21.71 2.96
N GLN A 139 -4.66 21.41 1.71
CA GLN A 139 -3.93 20.44 0.88
C GLN A 139 -2.45 20.83 0.73
N GLN A 140 -2.16 22.10 0.44
CA GLN A 140 -0.79 22.60 0.34
C GLN A 140 -0.01 22.45 1.66
N SER A 141 -0.68 22.66 2.78
CA SER A 141 -0.08 22.45 4.11
C SER A 141 0.24 20.98 4.36
N MET A 142 -0.62 20.06 3.92
CA MET A 142 -0.34 18.62 3.99
C MET A 142 0.81 18.22 3.10
N ILE A 143 0.83 18.69 1.85
CA ILE A 143 1.91 18.43 0.88
C ILE A 143 3.23 18.90 1.48
N HIS A 144 3.29 20.15 1.96
CA HIS A 144 4.48 20.71 2.58
C HIS A 144 4.98 19.86 3.77
N LEU A 145 4.07 19.40 4.63
CA LEU A 145 4.40 18.52 5.75
C LEU A 145 5.08 17.24 5.26
N TYR A 146 4.45 16.51 4.33
CA TYR A 146 4.96 15.22 3.90
C TYR A 146 6.23 15.33 3.05
N GLU A 147 6.35 16.36 2.21
CA GLU A 147 7.59 16.63 1.46
C GLU A 147 8.75 17.01 2.38
N THR A 148 8.50 17.75 3.45
CA THR A 148 9.52 18.07 4.47
C THR A 148 10.05 16.83 5.16
N ILE A 149 9.20 15.82 5.37
CA ILE A 149 9.61 14.51 5.91
C ILE A 149 10.40 13.69 4.88
N GLY A 150 10.20 13.95 3.58
CA GLY A 150 10.90 13.27 2.48
C GLY A 150 10.01 12.42 1.58
N TYR A 151 8.68 12.47 1.73
CA TYR A 151 7.76 11.76 0.83
C TYR A 151 7.46 12.58 -0.42
N GLU A 152 7.44 11.92 -1.56
CA GLU A 152 7.03 12.54 -2.82
C GLU A 152 5.51 12.75 -2.85
N CYS A 153 5.06 13.98 -3.21
CA CYS A 153 3.66 14.33 -3.33
C CYS A 153 3.33 14.75 -4.77
N ARG A 154 2.14 14.40 -5.24
CA ARG A 154 1.59 14.78 -6.54
C ARG A 154 0.14 15.20 -6.39
N GLU A 155 -0.24 16.28 -7.07
CA GLU A 155 -1.62 16.76 -7.17
C GLU A 155 -2.20 16.34 -8.52
N VAL A 156 -3.40 15.78 -8.50
CA VAL A 156 -4.07 15.30 -9.71
C VAL A 156 -5.57 15.53 -9.66
N SER A 157 -6.18 15.57 -10.82
CA SER A 157 -7.60 15.33 -10.99
C SER A 157 -7.79 14.16 -11.96
N ALA A 158 -8.24 13.02 -11.45
CA ALA A 158 -8.57 11.87 -12.28
C ALA A 158 -9.75 12.17 -13.23
N THR A 159 -10.58 13.17 -12.93
CA THR A 159 -11.73 13.57 -13.74
C THR A 159 -11.32 14.45 -14.92
N THR A 160 -10.46 15.44 -14.69
CA THR A 160 -10.02 16.38 -15.74
C THR A 160 -8.76 15.92 -16.46
N GLY A 161 -8.00 15.00 -15.88
CA GLY A 161 -6.69 14.57 -16.38
C GLY A 161 -5.52 15.45 -15.90
N GLU A 162 -5.79 16.51 -15.13
CA GLU A 162 -4.74 17.39 -14.61
C GLU A 162 -3.75 16.62 -13.73
N GLY A 163 -2.44 16.81 -13.97
CA GLY A 163 -1.36 16.18 -13.22
C GLY A 163 -1.12 14.70 -13.52
N VAL A 164 -1.99 14.02 -14.29
CA VAL A 164 -1.90 12.58 -14.56
C VAL A 164 -0.67 12.25 -15.40
N ASP A 165 -0.24 13.10 -16.33
CA ASP A 165 0.96 12.91 -17.14
C ASP A 165 2.21 12.74 -16.26
N GLY A 166 2.28 13.46 -15.13
CA GLY A 166 3.37 13.32 -14.16
C GLY A 166 3.41 11.94 -13.52
N LEU A 167 2.28 11.26 -13.37
CA LEU A 167 2.22 9.90 -12.83
C LEU A 167 2.71 8.86 -13.85
N HIS A 168 2.48 9.06 -15.15
CA HIS A 168 2.98 8.15 -16.18
C HIS A 168 4.50 7.98 -16.11
N ALA A 169 5.24 9.09 -15.90
CA ALA A 169 6.69 9.06 -15.77
C ALA A 169 7.15 8.24 -14.55
N LEU A 170 6.41 8.33 -13.44
CA LEU A 170 6.69 7.58 -12.21
C LEU A 170 6.36 6.10 -12.32
N LEU A 171 5.36 5.74 -13.12
CA LEU A 171 4.87 4.36 -13.30
C LEU A 171 5.72 3.54 -14.26
N LYS A 172 6.40 4.20 -15.21
CA LYS A 172 7.13 3.54 -16.29
C LYS A 172 8.15 2.53 -15.78
N GLY A 173 8.00 1.29 -16.22
CA GLY A 173 8.90 0.19 -15.91
C GLY A 173 8.85 -0.28 -14.45
N LYS A 174 7.90 0.20 -13.64
CA LYS A 174 7.79 -0.15 -12.22
C LYS A 174 6.54 -0.98 -11.91
N ILE A 175 6.64 -1.80 -10.87
CA ILE A 175 5.49 -2.45 -10.24
C ILE A 175 4.97 -1.51 -9.15
N THR A 176 3.81 -0.89 -9.40
CA THR A 176 3.22 0.11 -8.51
C THR A 176 1.95 -0.41 -7.87
N LEU A 177 1.90 -0.43 -6.55
CA LEU A 177 0.68 -0.74 -5.80
C LEU A 177 -0.17 0.52 -5.67
N LEU A 178 -1.45 0.48 -6.08
CA LEU A 178 -2.41 1.54 -5.79
C LEU A 178 -3.20 1.22 -4.53
N SER A 179 -3.22 2.17 -3.59
CA SER A 179 -3.97 2.10 -2.35
C SER A 179 -4.70 3.42 -2.05
N GLY A 180 -5.64 3.37 -1.12
CA GLY A 180 -6.43 4.53 -0.69
C GLY A 180 -7.84 4.12 -0.31
N ASN A 181 -8.55 4.98 0.39
CA ASN A 181 -9.92 4.75 0.85
C ASN A 181 -10.91 4.51 -0.31
N SER A 182 -12.10 3.99 0.03
CA SER A 182 -13.19 3.92 -0.95
C SER A 182 -13.60 5.35 -1.35
N GLY A 183 -13.89 5.56 -2.64
CA GLY A 183 -14.38 6.85 -3.14
C GLY A 183 -13.31 7.91 -3.41
N VAL A 184 -12.02 7.67 -3.11
CA VAL A 184 -10.92 8.63 -3.42
C VAL A 184 -10.60 8.74 -4.92
N GLY A 185 -11.23 7.91 -5.77
CA GLY A 185 -11.08 7.98 -7.22
C GLY A 185 -10.02 7.04 -7.82
N LYS A 186 -9.64 5.95 -7.14
CA LYS A 186 -8.66 4.97 -7.65
C LYS A 186 -9.02 4.42 -9.03
N SER A 187 -10.23 3.87 -9.19
CA SER A 187 -10.67 3.28 -10.47
C SER A 187 -10.75 4.32 -11.59
N THR A 188 -11.15 5.57 -11.26
CA THR A 188 -11.15 6.67 -12.21
C THR A 188 -9.74 7.01 -12.66
N LEU A 189 -8.80 7.06 -11.70
CA LEU A 189 -7.39 7.33 -11.98
C LEU A 189 -6.75 6.22 -12.83
N ILE A 190 -7.03 4.94 -12.51
CA ILE A 190 -6.55 3.82 -13.32
C ILE A 190 -7.11 3.90 -14.74
N ASN A 191 -8.40 4.20 -14.93
CA ASN A 191 -8.99 4.35 -16.26
C ASN A 191 -8.41 5.55 -17.03
N GLN A 192 -7.97 6.59 -16.33
CA GLN A 192 -7.29 7.73 -16.97
C GLN A 192 -5.87 7.34 -17.44
N ILE A 193 -5.15 6.57 -16.62
CA ILE A 193 -3.80 6.06 -16.93
C ILE A 193 -3.85 4.96 -17.98
N LEU A 194 -4.82 4.06 -17.87
CA LEU A 194 -4.99 2.87 -18.70
C LEU A 194 -6.47 2.75 -19.13
N PRO A 195 -6.91 3.48 -20.18
CA PRO A 195 -8.31 3.49 -20.61
C PRO A 195 -8.84 2.10 -20.99
N GLU A 196 -7.96 1.22 -21.47
CA GLU A 196 -8.30 -0.15 -21.86
C GLU A 196 -8.69 -1.03 -20.66
N ALA A 197 -8.30 -0.67 -19.44
CA ALA A 197 -8.67 -1.41 -18.22
C ALA A 197 -10.18 -1.39 -17.96
N ASN A 198 -10.86 -0.33 -18.39
CA ASN A 198 -12.31 -0.16 -18.32
C ASN A 198 -12.91 -0.60 -16.96
N LEU A 199 -12.26 -0.19 -15.87
CA LEU A 199 -12.69 -0.51 -14.52
C LEU A 199 -14.01 0.20 -14.21
N ARG A 200 -14.93 -0.51 -13.53
CA ARG A 200 -16.18 0.10 -13.08
C ARG A 200 -15.89 1.20 -12.07
N THR A 201 -16.25 2.42 -12.39
CA THR A 201 -16.24 3.55 -11.46
C THR A 201 -17.58 3.54 -10.71
N ALA A 202 -17.54 3.45 -9.38
CA ALA A 202 -18.75 3.66 -8.59
C ALA A 202 -19.04 5.18 -8.58
N GLU A 203 -20.13 5.62 -9.19
CA GLU A 203 -20.77 6.86 -8.81
C GLU A 203 -21.13 6.75 -7.32
N ILE A 204 -21.01 7.86 -6.60
CA ILE A 204 -21.42 7.95 -5.18
C ILE A 204 -22.93 7.76 -5.18
N SER A 205 -23.41 6.51 -5.14
CA SER A 205 -24.81 6.24 -4.92
C SER A 205 -25.02 6.10 -3.42
N ASP A 206 -25.75 7.05 -2.85
CA ASP A 206 -26.47 6.92 -1.58
C ASP A 206 -27.44 5.74 -1.66
N ALA A 207 -26.93 4.55 -1.48
CA ALA A 207 -27.79 3.39 -1.24
C ALA A 207 -26.98 2.30 -0.55
N HIS A 208 -27.30 2.10 0.70
CA HIS A 208 -27.09 0.83 1.39
C HIS A 208 -27.59 -0.31 0.50
N ASN A 209 -26.67 -1.05 -0.10
CA ASN A 209 -26.98 -2.42 -0.52
C ASN A 209 -25.74 -3.30 -0.34
N THR A 210 -25.82 -4.10 0.70
CA THR A 210 -25.10 -5.34 0.94
C THR A 210 -25.30 -6.25 -0.27
N GLY A 211 -24.35 -6.32 -1.16
CA GLY A 211 -24.44 -7.15 -2.35
C GLY A 211 -23.09 -7.42 -3.00
N MET A 212 -22.39 -8.41 -2.44
CA MET A 212 -21.57 -9.41 -3.13
C MET A 212 -20.63 -8.98 -4.27
N HIS A 213 -19.42 -9.45 -4.10
CA HIS A 213 -18.24 -9.53 -4.97
C HIS A 213 -17.23 -8.39 -4.82
N THR A 214 -16.70 -8.24 -3.60
CA THR A 214 -15.33 -7.80 -3.44
C THR A 214 -14.45 -8.87 -4.08
N THR A 215 -13.88 -8.58 -5.24
CA THR A 215 -12.87 -9.42 -5.88
C THR A 215 -11.74 -9.62 -4.86
N THR A 216 -11.65 -10.84 -4.33
CA THR A 216 -10.72 -11.19 -3.22
C THR A 216 -9.30 -11.43 -3.76
N PHE A 217 -9.09 -11.19 -5.06
CA PHE A 217 -7.89 -11.58 -5.79
C PHE A 217 -7.18 -10.36 -6.35
N SER A 218 -5.88 -10.30 -6.16
CA SER A 218 -5.03 -9.25 -6.72
C SER A 218 -4.68 -9.59 -8.17
N GLU A 219 -4.71 -8.57 -9.02
CA GLU A 219 -4.33 -8.66 -10.44
C GLU A 219 -3.40 -7.50 -10.78
N MET A 220 -2.44 -7.75 -11.65
CA MET A 220 -1.52 -6.75 -12.20
C MET A 220 -2.03 -6.30 -13.57
N LEU A 221 -2.25 -5.02 -13.72
CA LEU A 221 -2.57 -4.38 -14.99
C LEU A 221 -1.27 -3.92 -15.66
N GLU A 222 -0.99 -4.44 -16.83
CA GLU A 222 0.22 -4.09 -17.58
C GLU A 222 0.07 -2.71 -18.24
N LEU A 223 1.11 -1.90 -18.14
CA LEU A 223 1.15 -0.57 -18.75
C LEU A 223 1.80 -0.64 -20.16
N PRO A 224 1.29 0.13 -21.13
CA PRO A 224 1.81 0.15 -22.50
C PRO A 224 3.29 0.50 -22.59
N GLU A 225 3.77 1.37 -21.72
CA GLU A 225 5.17 1.80 -21.63
C GLU A 225 6.06 0.88 -20.78
N GLY A 226 5.51 -0.26 -20.37
CA GLY A 226 6.13 -1.19 -19.43
C GLY A 226 5.87 -0.83 -17.98
N GLY A 227 5.92 -1.84 -17.10
CA GLY A 227 5.53 -1.74 -15.70
C GLY A 227 4.11 -2.26 -15.46
N TYR A 228 3.69 -2.23 -14.20
CA TYR A 228 2.41 -2.80 -13.78
C TYR A 228 1.77 -1.95 -12.68
N ILE A 229 0.45 -1.86 -12.72
CA ILE A 229 -0.36 -1.39 -11.59
C ILE A 229 -0.97 -2.61 -10.91
N ILE A 230 -0.81 -2.72 -9.60
CA ILE A 230 -1.52 -3.68 -8.76
C ILE A 230 -2.71 -2.94 -8.15
N ASP A 231 -3.91 -3.24 -8.64
CA ASP A 231 -5.13 -2.79 -7.97
C ASP A 231 -5.51 -3.83 -6.91
N THR A 232 -5.67 -3.35 -5.70
CA THR A 232 -6.05 -4.19 -4.57
C THR A 232 -7.43 -3.79 -4.08
N PRO A 233 -8.50 -4.34 -4.67
CA PRO A 233 -9.86 -4.05 -4.23
C PRO A 233 -10.02 -4.44 -2.76
N GLY A 234 -10.49 -3.50 -1.93
CA GLY A 234 -10.82 -3.77 -0.53
C GLY A 234 -9.65 -3.81 0.45
N ILE A 235 -8.45 -3.32 0.09
CA ILE A 235 -7.47 -2.96 1.11
C ILE A 235 -7.93 -1.63 1.75
N LYS A 236 -8.74 -1.75 2.77
CA LYS A 236 -8.97 -0.67 3.73
C LYS A 236 -7.75 -0.62 4.65
N GLY A 237 -6.69 0.04 4.19
CA GLY A 237 -5.43 0.20 4.90
C GLY A 237 -4.44 -0.96 4.74
N PHE A 238 -3.15 -0.63 4.66
CA PHE A 238 -2.08 -1.52 5.05
C PHE A 238 -2.35 -1.91 6.50
N GLY A 239 -2.49 -3.19 6.77
CA GLY A 239 -2.57 -3.63 8.16
C GLY A 239 -1.26 -3.28 8.86
N THR A 240 -1.35 -2.55 9.96
CA THR A 240 -0.25 -2.47 10.93
C THR A 240 -0.02 -3.88 11.44
N PHE A 241 0.88 -4.60 10.82
CA PHE A 241 1.10 -5.99 11.15
C PHE A 241 2.26 -6.08 12.13
N ASN A 242 1.96 -6.52 13.37
CA ASN A 242 2.96 -6.86 14.39
C ASN A 242 4.19 -5.93 14.43
N MET A 243 3.95 -4.60 14.42
CA MET A 243 5.01 -3.67 14.73
C MET A 243 5.22 -3.72 16.23
N GLU A 244 6.36 -4.22 16.65
CA GLU A 244 6.73 -4.12 18.07
C GLU A 244 6.91 -2.64 18.42
N PRO A 245 6.49 -2.20 19.61
CA PRO A 245 6.60 -0.80 20.03
C PRO A 245 8.01 -0.23 19.86
N GLU A 246 9.02 -1.06 20.07
CA GLU A 246 10.43 -0.70 19.96
C GLU A 246 10.85 -0.40 18.52
N GLU A 247 10.19 -1.00 17.52
CA GLU A 247 10.48 -0.81 16.10
C GLU A 247 9.77 0.40 15.52
N LEU A 248 8.65 0.83 16.13
CA LEU A 248 7.75 1.85 15.58
C LEU A 248 8.47 3.19 15.33
N THR A 249 9.42 3.57 16.19
CA THR A 249 10.24 4.75 16.02
C THR A 249 10.96 4.77 14.67
N SER A 250 11.44 3.60 14.19
CA SER A 250 12.18 3.50 12.94
C SER A 250 11.31 3.69 11.69
N TYR A 251 9.98 3.55 11.83
CA TYR A 251 9.01 3.71 10.75
C TYR A 251 8.41 5.12 10.63
N PHE A 252 8.91 6.06 11.44
CA PHE A 252 8.63 7.49 11.35
C PHE A 252 9.97 8.23 11.12
N PRO A 253 10.33 8.53 9.86
CA PRO A 253 11.68 9.02 9.52
C PRO A 253 12.12 10.24 10.33
N GLU A 254 11.21 11.20 10.56
CA GLU A 254 11.49 12.40 11.36
C GLU A 254 11.67 12.06 12.84
N ILE A 255 10.85 11.17 13.41
CA ILE A 255 11.00 10.72 14.81
C ILE A 255 12.31 9.95 14.96
N PHE A 256 12.60 9.04 14.03
CA PHE A 256 13.87 8.29 14.02
C PHE A 256 15.09 9.19 13.91
N HIS A 257 15.01 10.26 13.10
CA HIS A 257 16.09 11.21 12.98
C HIS A 257 16.45 11.85 14.33
N PHE A 258 15.45 12.37 15.05
CA PHE A 258 15.64 13.03 16.34
C PHE A 258 15.88 12.05 17.49
N SER A 259 15.41 10.80 17.41
CA SER A 259 15.57 9.79 18.46
C SER A 259 17.05 9.51 18.79
N LYS A 260 17.95 9.71 17.83
CA LYS A 260 19.40 9.55 18.00
C LYS A 260 19.99 10.49 19.07
N GLY A 261 19.30 11.58 19.38
CA GLY A 261 19.66 12.54 20.43
C GLY A 261 19.06 12.21 21.80
N CYS A 262 18.28 11.17 21.95
CA CYS A 262 17.66 10.79 23.21
C CYS A 262 18.70 10.29 24.23
N LYS A 263 18.45 10.59 25.49
CA LYS A 263 19.31 10.14 26.60
C LYS A 263 19.32 8.62 26.79
N PHE A 264 18.18 7.96 26.50
CA PHE A 264 18.01 6.52 26.70
C PHE A 264 17.83 5.83 25.34
N SER A 265 18.50 4.70 25.14
CA SER A 265 18.44 3.92 23.90
C SER A 265 17.07 3.25 23.66
N ASN A 266 16.31 3.04 24.72
CA ASN A 266 14.97 2.45 24.70
C ASN A 266 13.88 3.52 24.94
N CYS A 267 14.13 4.77 24.57
CA CYS A 267 13.17 5.86 24.72
C CYS A 267 11.93 5.60 23.87
N THR A 268 10.75 5.66 24.48
CA THR A 268 9.46 5.52 23.77
C THR A 268 8.89 6.86 23.34
N HIS A 269 9.59 7.96 23.64
CA HIS A 269 9.23 9.33 23.27
C HIS A 269 7.88 9.79 23.84
N THR A 270 7.48 9.26 24.98
CA THR A 270 6.18 9.58 25.63
C THR A 270 6.34 10.50 26.82
N HIS A 271 7.29 10.20 27.73
CA HIS A 271 7.45 10.93 29.00
C HIS A 271 8.89 10.94 29.52
N GLU A 272 9.84 10.38 28.80
CA GLU A 272 11.21 10.21 29.27
C GLU A 272 11.95 11.55 29.39
N PRO A 273 12.62 11.81 30.50
CA PRO A 273 13.39 13.03 30.69
C PRO A 273 14.59 13.08 29.75
N GLY A 274 14.78 14.21 29.06
CA GLY A 274 15.84 14.40 28.08
C GLY A 274 15.56 13.70 26.75
N CYS A 275 14.28 13.49 26.42
CA CYS A 275 13.86 13.01 25.12
C CYS A 275 14.05 14.08 24.05
N ALA A 276 14.88 13.80 23.05
CA ALA A 276 15.14 14.73 21.95
C ALA A 276 13.94 14.85 20.99
N VAL A 277 13.12 13.82 20.88
CA VAL A 277 11.90 13.84 20.08
C VAL A 277 10.86 14.80 20.68
N LEU A 278 10.59 14.72 21.99
CA LEU A 278 9.68 15.66 22.66
C LEU A 278 10.16 17.09 22.52
N LYS A 279 11.48 17.33 22.67
CA LYS A 279 12.06 18.63 22.40
C LYS A 279 11.87 19.10 20.96
N ALA A 280 12.03 18.22 19.99
CA ALA A 280 11.84 18.54 18.57
C ALA A 280 10.37 18.88 18.25
N ILE A 281 9.40 18.29 18.97
CA ILE A 281 7.97 18.66 18.87
C ILE A 281 7.75 20.07 19.43
N ASP A 282 8.29 20.38 20.62
CA ASP A 282 8.19 21.70 21.25
C ASP A 282 8.85 22.79 20.36
N ASP A 283 9.96 22.46 19.71
CA ASP A 283 10.68 23.33 18.76
C ASP A 283 10.05 23.36 17.35
N HIS A 284 8.92 22.68 17.13
CA HIS A 284 8.16 22.60 15.84
C HIS A 284 8.91 21.92 14.66
N PHE A 285 9.93 21.12 14.94
CA PHE A 285 10.61 20.30 13.92
C PHE A 285 9.82 19.01 13.58
N ILE A 286 8.98 18.55 14.49
CA ILE A 286 8.07 17.42 14.27
C ILE A 286 6.64 17.93 14.40
N ALA A 287 5.80 17.66 13.40
CA ALA A 287 4.40 18.06 13.43
C ALA A 287 3.62 17.29 14.51
N GLN A 288 2.79 18.01 15.27
CA GLN A 288 1.96 17.42 16.32
C GLN A 288 1.05 16.31 15.80
N SER A 289 0.51 16.45 14.56
CA SER A 289 -0.33 15.44 13.94
C SER A 289 0.41 14.11 13.73
N ARG A 290 1.67 14.18 13.29
CA ARG A 290 2.54 13.00 13.09
C ARG A 290 2.84 12.32 14.41
N TYR A 291 3.20 13.11 15.42
CA TYR A 291 3.42 12.58 16.77
C TYR A 291 2.16 11.95 17.37
N GLN A 292 0.99 12.55 17.16
CA GLN A 292 -0.27 11.95 17.59
C GLN A 292 -0.54 10.61 16.89
N SER A 293 -0.27 10.52 15.60
CA SER A 293 -0.37 9.25 14.86
C SER A 293 0.60 8.19 15.41
N TYR A 294 1.82 8.58 15.76
CA TYR A 294 2.79 7.71 16.40
C TYR A 294 2.29 7.19 17.75
N LEU A 295 1.76 8.07 18.63
CA LEU A 295 1.20 7.68 19.92
C LEU A 295 0.01 6.73 19.77
N ASN A 296 -0.90 7.04 18.82
CA ASN A 296 -2.04 6.18 18.53
C ASN A 296 -1.61 4.77 18.09
N MET A 297 -0.51 4.66 17.37
CA MET A 297 0.03 3.36 16.96
C MET A 297 0.73 2.63 18.11
N LEU A 298 1.39 3.33 19.03
CA LEU A 298 1.97 2.75 20.25
C LEU A 298 0.90 2.16 21.19
N GLU A 299 -0.25 2.84 21.29
CA GLU A 299 -1.35 2.43 22.15
C GLU A 299 -2.21 1.31 21.56
N ASP A 300 -2.08 1.05 20.27
CA ASP A 300 -2.87 0.05 19.54
C ASP A 300 -2.50 -1.38 19.95
N LYS A 301 -2.94 -1.77 21.14
CA LYS A 301 -2.91 -3.15 21.60
C LYS A 301 -4.10 -3.97 21.11
N ASP A 302 -5.14 -3.29 20.55
CA ASP A 302 -6.43 -3.91 20.23
C ASP A 302 -6.81 -3.65 18.77
N GLU A 303 -6.62 -4.65 17.93
CA GLU A 303 -6.88 -4.61 16.48
C GLU A 303 -8.36 -4.40 16.10
N ASN A 304 -9.26 -4.38 17.06
CA ASN A 304 -10.71 -4.25 16.86
C ASN A 304 -11.25 -2.82 16.95
N LYS A 305 -10.49 -1.89 17.51
CA LYS A 305 -10.97 -0.52 17.83
C LYS A 305 -11.30 0.35 16.60
N TYR A 306 -10.79 0.00 15.41
CA TYR A 306 -11.01 0.75 14.16
C TYR A 306 -12.07 0.14 13.24
N ARG A 307 -12.82 -0.87 13.71
CA ARG A 307 -13.90 -1.49 12.92
C ARG A 307 -15.25 -0.82 13.07
N GLU A 308 -15.44 0.03 14.10
CA GLU A 308 -16.75 0.59 14.45
C GLU A 308 -17.01 2.03 13.97
N ALA A 309 -16.09 2.63 13.23
CA ALA A 309 -16.21 4.04 12.87
C ALA A 309 -16.43 4.28 11.36
N TYR A 310 -17.22 3.38 10.70
CA TYR A 310 -17.80 3.71 9.37
C TYR A 310 -19.01 2.84 9.09
#